data_fe2a2a4d39f4fdfda735b5957d23b0b7
#
_entry.id   fe2a2a4d39f4fdfda735b5957d23b0b7
#
_cell.length_a   1.000
_cell.length_b   1.000
_cell.length_c   1.000
_cell.angle_alpha   90.00
_cell.angle_beta   90.00
_cell.angle_gamma   90.00
#
_symmetry.space_group_name_H-M   'P 1'
#
loop_
_entity.id
_entity.type
_entity.pdbx_description
1 polymer ?
#
loop_
_entity_poly.entity_id
_entity_poly.type
_entity_poly.pdbx_seq_one_letter_code
_entity_poly.pdbx_strand_id
1 'polypeptide(L)'
;MRFLLFFLSLGLFSAGQAAMARPWLYVSTFAYAGTGEECLDNAADALREEGFTRDFEVKRFKGKSRNAGGHVDGKLRNYPVVAKIECDQSLGVTGLAVTGIDNELTYEKYSVLYDKSW
;
A
#
# COMPACT_ATOMS: atom_id res chain seq x y z
N MET A 1 51.76 -2.15 42.03
CA MET A 1 51.17 -1.27 41.07
C MET A 1 50.31 -2.09 40.11
N ARG A 2 49.08 -2.00 40.34
CA ARG A 2 48.13 -2.69 39.49
C ARG A 2 47.25 -1.66 38.89
N PHE A 3 47.47 -1.39 37.64
CA PHE A 3 46.50 -0.65 36.85
C PHE A 3 45.54 -1.67 36.26
N LEU A 4 44.41 -1.72 36.85
CA LEU A 4 43.25 -2.32 36.23
C LEU A 4 42.80 -1.42 35.10
N LEU A 5 43.07 -1.88 33.96
CA LEU A 5 42.43 -1.32 32.77
C LEU A 5 41.00 -1.84 32.71
N PHE A 6 40.14 -1.09 33.28
CA PHE A 6 38.75 -1.14 32.95
C PHE A 6 38.56 -0.38 31.64
N PHE A 7 38.81 -1.04 30.56
CA PHE A 7 38.22 -0.60 29.32
C PHE A 7 36.86 -1.26 29.18
N LEU A 8 35.94 -0.52 29.65
CA LEU A 8 34.55 -0.74 29.40
C LEU A 8 34.29 -0.76 27.91
N SER A 9 33.80 -1.82 27.52
CA SER A 9 32.85 -2.08 26.47
C SER A 9 31.68 -1.10 26.40
N LEU A 10 31.95 0.13 26.03
CA LEU A 10 30.94 1.17 25.84
C LEU A 10 30.52 1.34 24.38
N GLY A 11 30.96 0.43 23.52
CA GLY A 11 30.69 0.58 22.09
C GLY A 11 29.53 -0.21 21.53
N LEU A 12 28.78 -0.91 22.35
CA LEU A 12 27.85 -1.92 21.83
C LEU A 12 26.38 -1.55 21.84
N PHE A 13 26.01 -0.35 22.24
CA PHE A 13 24.60 0.02 22.36
C PHE A 13 24.02 0.76 21.17
N SER A 14 24.81 1.10 20.17
CA SER A 14 24.30 1.85 19.02
C SER A 14 23.73 0.96 17.89
N ALA A 15 23.99 -0.33 17.93
CA ALA A 15 23.56 -1.22 16.84
C ALA A 15 22.09 -1.65 16.92
N GLY A 16 21.42 -1.49 18.06
CA GLY A 16 20.05 -1.93 18.26
C GLY A 16 18.96 -0.92 17.90
N GLN A 17 19.33 0.33 17.55
CA GLN A 17 18.36 1.39 17.36
C GLN A 17 18.02 1.71 15.88
N ALA A 18 18.71 1.07 14.95
CA ALA A 18 18.55 1.37 13.52
C ALA A 18 17.43 0.58 12.84
N ALA A 19 16.65 -0.21 13.57
CA ALA A 19 15.83 -1.24 12.96
C ALA A 19 14.39 -0.86 12.65
N MET A 20 13.98 0.40 12.81
CA MET A 20 12.60 0.82 12.52
C MET A 20 12.54 1.47 11.14
N ALA A 21 12.48 0.64 10.10
CA ALA A 21 12.15 1.13 8.77
C ALA A 21 10.68 1.64 8.78
N ARG A 22 10.49 2.87 8.39
CA ARG A 22 9.14 3.42 8.20
C ARG A 22 8.69 3.13 6.78
N PRO A 23 7.46 2.64 6.59
CA PRO A 23 6.94 2.45 5.25
C PRO A 23 6.74 3.79 4.54
N TRP A 24 6.89 3.78 3.24
CA TRP A 24 6.49 4.86 2.36
C TRP A 24 5.02 4.71 2.01
N LEU A 25 4.34 5.82 1.85
CA LEU A 25 2.93 5.84 1.47
C LEU A 25 2.71 6.86 0.35
N TYR A 26 2.17 6.39 -0.76
CA TYR A 26 1.75 7.23 -1.88
C TYR A 26 0.25 7.09 -2.05
N VAL A 27 -0.43 8.22 -2.15
CA VAL A 27 -1.89 8.28 -2.28
C VAL A 27 -2.31 9.27 -3.35
N SER A 28 -3.41 8.96 -4.01
CA SER A 28 -4.06 9.87 -4.96
C SER A 28 -5.55 9.67 -4.93
N THR A 29 -6.27 10.67 -5.40
CA THR A 29 -7.71 10.60 -5.65
C THR A 29 -8.01 11.01 -7.07
N PHE A 30 -9.03 10.40 -7.65
CA PHE A 30 -9.48 10.66 -9.01
C PHE A 30 -10.99 10.86 -9.04
N ALA A 31 -11.47 11.73 -9.94
CA ALA A 31 -12.87 11.76 -10.27
C ALA A 31 -13.25 10.51 -11.08
N TYR A 32 -14.40 9.96 -10.82
CA TYR A 32 -14.88 8.77 -11.52
C TYR A 32 -16.38 8.90 -11.83
N ALA A 33 -16.73 8.68 -13.10
CA ALA A 33 -18.09 8.87 -13.59
C ALA A 33 -18.84 7.55 -13.89
N GLY A 34 -18.16 6.39 -13.81
CA GLY A 34 -18.76 5.09 -14.04
C GLY A 34 -19.55 4.55 -12.84
N THR A 35 -19.89 3.28 -12.87
CA THR A 35 -20.56 2.62 -11.75
C THR A 35 -19.56 2.13 -10.70
N GLY A 36 -20.01 1.93 -9.48
CA GLY A 36 -19.17 1.35 -8.43
C GLY A 36 -18.67 -0.05 -8.77
N GLU A 37 -19.49 -0.86 -9.42
CA GLU A 37 -19.12 -2.22 -9.84
C GLU A 37 -18.05 -2.21 -10.94
N GLU A 38 -18.18 -1.34 -11.93
CA GLU A 38 -17.15 -1.17 -12.97
C GLU A 38 -15.83 -0.71 -12.36
N CYS A 39 -15.87 0.23 -11.42
CA CYS A 39 -14.67 0.68 -10.72
C CYS A 39 -14.01 -0.45 -9.97
N LEU A 40 -14.76 -1.25 -9.24
CA LEU A 40 -14.21 -2.41 -8.51
C LEU A 40 -13.60 -3.45 -9.45
N ASP A 41 -14.24 -3.75 -10.56
CA ASP A 41 -13.73 -4.70 -11.54
C ASP A 41 -12.43 -4.19 -12.18
N ASN A 42 -12.41 -2.94 -12.59
CA ASN A 42 -11.23 -2.32 -13.18
C ASN A 42 -10.07 -2.22 -12.16
N ALA A 43 -10.39 -1.87 -10.93
CA ALA A 43 -9.42 -1.82 -9.84
C ALA A 43 -8.82 -3.21 -9.54
N ALA A 44 -9.67 -4.24 -9.51
CA ALA A 44 -9.22 -5.61 -9.32
C ALA A 44 -8.28 -6.06 -10.43
N ASP A 45 -8.62 -5.78 -11.68
CA ASP A 45 -7.77 -6.10 -12.82
C ASP A 45 -6.44 -5.35 -12.77
N ALA A 46 -6.46 -4.06 -12.44
CA ALA A 46 -5.26 -3.24 -12.32
C ALA A 46 -4.30 -3.80 -11.26
N LEU A 47 -4.81 -4.17 -10.09
CA LEU A 47 -3.99 -4.75 -9.03
C LEU A 47 -3.42 -6.11 -9.41
N ARG A 48 -4.22 -6.97 -10.04
CA ARG A 48 -3.76 -8.30 -10.50
C ARG A 48 -2.67 -8.17 -11.56
N GLU A 49 -2.85 -7.30 -12.52
CA GLU A 49 -1.86 -7.06 -13.58
C GLU A 49 -0.50 -6.62 -13.03
N GLU A 50 -0.51 -5.87 -11.92
CA GLU A 50 0.72 -5.41 -11.27
C GLU A 50 1.26 -6.34 -10.19
N GLY A 51 0.69 -7.53 -10.06
CA GLY A 51 1.20 -8.58 -9.19
C GLY A 51 0.73 -8.50 -7.73
N PHE A 52 -0.27 -7.69 -7.41
CA PHE A 52 -0.87 -7.61 -6.08
C PHE A 52 -1.88 -8.72 -5.87
N THR A 53 -1.41 -9.95 -5.84
CA THR A 53 -2.26 -11.15 -5.83
C THR A 53 -2.29 -11.89 -4.49
N ARG A 54 -1.42 -11.53 -3.56
CA ARG A 54 -1.39 -12.15 -2.23
C ARG A 54 -2.37 -11.44 -1.32
N ASP A 55 -3.15 -12.22 -0.57
CA ASP A 55 -4.20 -11.72 0.31
C ASP A 55 -5.14 -10.75 -0.43
N PHE A 56 -5.42 -11.09 -1.69
CA PHE A 56 -6.25 -10.27 -2.56
C PHE A 56 -7.71 -10.32 -2.13
N GLU A 57 -8.33 -9.15 -1.98
CA GLU A 57 -9.69 -9.05 -1.50
C GLU A 57 -10.46 -7.96 -2.22
N VAL A 58 -11.71 -8.24 -2.56
CA VAL A 58 -12.69 -7.27 -3.05
C VAL A 58 -13.80 -7.19 -2.02
N LYS A 59 -14.00 -6.00 -1.45
CA LYS A 59 -15.07 -5.75 -0.47
C LYS A 59 -15.99 -4.65 -0.97
N ARG A 60 -17.28 -4.95 -1.00
CA ARG A 60 -18.31 -3.95 -1.31
C ARG A 60 -18.76 -3.26 -0.03
N PHE A 61 -19.21 -2.01 -0.15
CA PHE A 61 -19.89 -1.34 0.94
C PHE A 61 -21.13 -2.11 1.37
N LYS A 62 -21.54 -1.93 2.61
CA LYS A 62 -22.70 -2.62 3.18
C LYS A 62 -23.98 -1.79 3.05
N GLY A 63 -25.12 -2.47 3.06
CA GLY A 63 -26.43 -1.84 3.11
C GLY A 63 -26.77 -1.05 1.86
N LYS A 64 -27.30 0.16 2.04
CA LYS A 64 -27.75 1.05 0.96
C LYS A 64 -26.59 1.53 0.07
N SER A 65 -25.37 1.53 0.58
CA SER A 65 -24.18 1.98 -0.15
C SER A 65 -23.53 0.88 -0.99
N ARG A 66 -24.08 -0.32 -1.00
CA ARG A 66 -23.46 -1.49 -1.68
C ARG A 66 -23.16 -1.21 -3.15
N ASN A 67 -24.05 -0.55 -3.86
CA ASN A 67 -23.91 -0.25 -5.27
C ASN A 67 -22.95 0.93 -5.55
N ALA A 68 -22.57 1.67 -4.53
CA ALA A 68 -21.62 2.76 -4.66
C ALA A 68 -20.17 2.27 -4.87
N GLY A 69 -19.87 1.03 -4.53
CA GLY A 69 -18.55 0.45 -4.70
C GLY A 69 -18.05 -0.28 -3.46
N GLY A 70 -16.85 0.05 -3.03
CA GLY A 70 -16.14 -0.58 -1.94
C GLY A 70 -14.65 -0.41 -2.12
N HIS A 71 -13.87 -1.45 -1.81
CA HIS A 71 -12.44 -1.41 -2.03
C HIS A 71 -11.88 -2.74 -2.52
N VAL A 72 -10.74 -2.65 -3.17
CA VAL A 72 -9.91 -3.79 -3.57
C VAL A 72 -8.52 -3.59 -2.97
N ASP A 73 -7.98 -4.61 -2.36
CA ASP A 73 -6.63 -4.58 -1.84
C ASP A 73 -5.88 -5.87 -2.11
N GLY A 74 -4.56 -5.78 -2.13
CA GLY A 74 -3.68 -6.90 -2.33
C GLY A 74 -2.25 -6.56 -1.99
N LYS A 75 -1.43 -7.61 -1.89
CA LYS A 75 0.00 -7.50 -1.59
C LYS A 75 0.81 -8.10 -2.73
N LEU A 76 1.98 -7.55 -2.98
CA LEU A 76 2.95 -8.18 -3.86
C LEU A 76 3.39 -9.53 -3.27
N ARG A 77 3.62 -10.50 -4.14
CA ARG A 77 3.95 -11.86 -3.72
C ARG A 77 5.27 -11.97 -2.96
N ASN A 78 6.31 -11.27 -3.43
CA ASN A 78 7.68 -11.46 -2.97
C ASN A 78 8.27 -10.21 -2.31
N TYR A 79 7.49 -9.15 -2.18
CA TYR A 79 7.96 -7.86 -1.66
C TYR A 79 6.95 -7.25 -0.71
N PRO A 80 7.41 -6.54 0.32
CA PRO A 80 6.51 -5.93 1.31
C PRO A 80 5.86 -4.64 0.77
N VAL A 81 5.05 -4.76 -0.26
CA VAL A 81 4.27 -3.67 -0.84
C VAL A 81 2.80 -4.06 -0.88
N VAL A 82 1.96 -3.17 -0.41
CA VAL A 82 0.50 -3.31 -0.36
C VAL A 82 -0.14 -2.20 -1.17
N ALA A 83 -1.16 -2.53 -1.95
CA ALA A 83 -1.97 -1.55 -2.65
C ALA A 83 -3.44 -1.69 -2.30
N LYS A 84 -4.13 -0.56 -2.25
CA LYS A 84 -5.57 -0.49 -2.04
C LYS A 84 -6.17 0.56 -2.96
N ILE A 85 -7.29 0.19 -3.57
CA ILE A 85 -8.12 1.10 -4.37
C ILE A 85 -9.51 1.12 -3.75
N GLU A 86 -10.00 2.30 -3.45
CA GLU A 86 -11.35 2.51 -2.95
C GLU A 86 -12.19 3.22 -4.00
N CYS A 87 -13.36 2.67 -4.29
CA CYS A 87 -14.32 3.21 -5.22
C CYS A 87 -15.55 3.68 -4.45
N ASP A 88 -15.87 4.95 -4.55
CA ASP A 88 -17.10 5.51 -3.96
C ASP A 88 -17.85 6.33 -4.99
N GLN A 89 -18.81 5.69 -5.65
CA GLN A 89 -19.62 6.32 -6.68
C GLN A 89 -20.59 7.36 -6.11
N SER A 90 -20.96 7.24 -4.85
CA SER A 90 -21.82 8.25 -4.21
C SER A 90 -21.13 9.61 -4.10
N LEU A 91 -19.81 9.62 -4.01
CA LEU A 91 -18.97 10.82 -4.04
C LEU A 91 -18.38 11.10 -5.42
N GLY A 92 -18.48 10.17 -6.36
CA GLY A 92 -17.83 10.28 -7.67
C GLY A 92 -16.31 10.26 -7.59
N VAL A 93 -15.75 9.53 -6.63
CA VAL A 93 -14.31 9.56 -6.32
C VAL A 93 -13.75 8.14 -6.23
N THR A 94 -12.54 7.98 -6.72
CA THR A 94 -11.72 6.78 -6.52
C THR A 94 -10.42 7.17 -5.82
N GLY A 95 -10.02 6.40 -4.83
CA GLY A 95 -8.76 6.58 -4.10
C GLY A 95 -7.78 5.46 -4.39
N LEU A 96 -6.50 5.82 -4.54
CA LEU A 96 -5.38 4.88 -4.68
C LEU A 96 -4.41 5.09 -3.54
N ALA A 97 -4.01 4.00 -2.89
CA ALA A 97 -2.95 4.02 -1.89
C ALA A 97 -1.98 2.86 -2.13
N VAL A 98 -0.69 3.14 -2.11
CA VAL A 98 0.36 2.13 -2.19
C VAL A 98 1.37 2.39 -1.08
N THR A 99 1.67 1.37 -0.30
CA THR A 99 2.61 1.47 0.82
C THR A 99 3.62 0.32 0.79
N GLY A 100 4.85 0.61 1.20
CA GLY A 100 5.91 -0.38 1.27
C GLY A 100 7.16 0.15 1.95
N ILE A 101 8.06 -0.75 2.30
CA ILE A 101 9.31 -0.41 2.99
C ILE A 101 10.37 0.08 2.00
N ASP A 102 10.40 -0.48 0.80
CA ASP A 102 11.28 -0.04 -0.29
C ASP A 102 10.64 1.12 -1.04
N ASN A 103 11.24 2.31 -0.94
CA ASN A 103 10.68 3.50 -1.57
C ASN A 103 10.63 3.40 -3.10
N GLU A 104 11.71 2.93 -3.71
CA GLU A 104 11.82 2.86 -5.18
C GLU A 104 10.75 1.94 -5.76
N LEU A 105 10.61 0.74 -5.23
CA LEU A 105 9.60 -0.22 -5.65
C LEU A 105 8.19 0.27 -5.36
N THR A 106 7.97 0.85 -4.18
CA THR A 106 6.65 1.38 -3.79
C THR A 106 6.22 2.51 -4.73
N TYR A 107 7.12 3.43 -5.05
CA TYR A 107 6.86 4.52 -5.98
C TYR A 107 6.62 4.01 -7.41
N GLU A 108 7.41 3.05 -7.87
CA GLU A 108 7.23 2.42 -9.19
C GLU A 108 5.83 1.82 -9.33
N LYS A 109 5.42 1.04 -8.35
CA LYS A 109 4.09 0.41 -8.36
C LYS A 109 2.96 1.43 -8.26
N TYR A 110 3.13 2.45 -7.44
CA TYR A 110 2.20 3.56 -7.36
C TYR A 110 2.06 4.27 -8.72
N SER A 111 3.18 4.59 -9.37
CA SER A 111 3.18 5.31 -10.65
C SER A 111 2.49 4.52 -11.75
N VAL A 112 2.74 3.22 -11.84
CA VAL A 112 2.09 2.35 -12.82
C VAL A 112 0.58 2.28 -12.58
N LEU A 113 0.15 2.09 -11.34
CA LEU A 113 -1.27 2.08 -10.99
C LEU A 113 -1.93 3.44 -11.24
N TYR A 114 -1.23 4.51 -10.93
CA TYR A 114 -1.69 5.88 -11.18
C TYR A 114 -2.01 6.13 -12.65
N ASP A 115 -1.18 5.60 -13.55
CA ASP A 115 -1.32 5.79 -15.00
C ASP A 115 -2.34 4.86 -15.66
N LYS A 116 -2.86 3.88 -14.94
CA LYS A 116 -3.89 2.98 -15.47
C LYS A 116 -5.25 3.67 -15.57
N SER A 117 -6.00 3.26 -16.57
CA SER A 117 -7.41 3.67 -16.72
C SER A 117 -8.30 2.68 -15.98
N TRP A 118 -8.98 3.16 -14.97
CA TRP A 118 -9.94 2.35 -14.20
C TRP A 118 -10.98 3.20 -13.48
#